data_75fcde6acb7ba5886606a016151a0b42
#
_entry.id   75fcde6acb7ba5886606a016151a0b42
#
_cell.length_a   1.000
_cell.length_b   1.000
_cell.length_c   1.000
_cell.angle_alpha   90.00
_cell.angle_beta   90.00
_cell.angle_gamma   90.00
#
_symmetry.space_group_name_H-M   'P 1'
#
loop_
_entity.id
_entity.type
_entity.pdbx_description
1 polymer ?
#
loop_
_entity_poly.entity_id
_entity_poly.type
_entity_poly.pdbx_seq_one_letter_code
_entity_poly.pdbx_strand_id
1 'polypeptide(L)'
;MKENKTRKENEILKKIRRNATRENEVAQALKRNDGLTWEEDRVVYMEERVYVPNNKKIKEKILRENHDSVNVGHPGQHRMLELLKRNYWWPGLKEDIKRYVQGCFKCQQNKVQHQRKAGELHPLEIPQGPWQEISIDIIRPLPKSNGMDAIVVIVDRFTKMIHLEAMTTNISSEGIVKIYRDNI
;
A
#
# COMPACT_ATOMS: atom_id res chain seq x y z
N MET A 1 -20.66 22.20 -15.97
CA MET A 1 -20.14 21.30 -14.91
C MET A 1 -21.08 20.15 -14.54
N LYS A 2 -22.40 20.30 -14.57
CA LYS A 2 -23.38 19.20 -14.29
C LYS A 2 -23.35 18.09 -15.36
N GLU A 3 -23.22 18.41 -16.64
CA GLU A 3 -23.19 17.43 -17.75
C GLU A 3 -22.03 16.45 -17.71
N ASN A 4 -20.85 16.88 -17.29
CA ASN A 4 -19.67 16.00 -17.19
C ASN A 4 -19.78 15.00 -16.04
N LYS A 5 -20.49 15.33 -14.95
CA LYS A 5 -20.74 14.43 -13.82
C LYS A 5 -21.71 13.33 -14.24
N THR A 6 -22.80 13.69 -14.90
CA THR A 6 -23.83 12.78 -15.42
C THR A 6 -23.26 11.80 -16.46
N ARG A 7 -22.35 12.26 -17.33
CA ARG A 7 -21.73 11.43 -18.36
C ARG A 7 -20.77 10.37 -17.77
N LYS A 8 -20.01 10.72 -16.72
CA LYS A 8 -19.11 9.80 -16.02
C LYS A 8 -19.88 8.81 -15.16
N GLU A 9 -20.93 9.24 -14.47
CA GLU A 9 -21.86 8.37 -13.75
C GLU A 9 -22.48 7.31 -14.68
N ASN A 10 -22.91 7.70 -15.87
CA ASN A 10 -23.43 6.80 -16.90
C ASN A 10 -22.39 5.74 -17.34
N GLU A 11 -21.11 6.06 -17.42
CA GLU A 11 -20.07 5.08 -17.76
C GLU A 11 -19.82 4.03 -16.65
N ILE A 12 -19.85 4.47 -15.41
CA ILE A 12 -19.70 3.55 -14.26
C ILE A 12 -20.90 2.62 -14.20
N LEU A 13 -22.11 3.15 -14.28
CA LEU A 13 -23.35 2.38 -14.30
C LEU A 13 -23.38 1.36 -15.46
N LYS A 14 -22.94 1.74 -16.67
CA LYS A 14 -22.79 0.80 -17.79
C LYS A 14 -21.83 -0.35 -17.48
N LYS A 15 -20.73 -0.09 -16.78
CA LYS A 15 -19.79 -1.14 -16.38
C LYS A 15 -20.35 -2.03 -15.27
N ILE A 16 -21.06 -1.46 -14.31
CA ILE A 16 -21.76 -2.20 -13.24
C ILE A 16 -22.79 -3.12 -13.88
N ARG A 17 -23.64 -2.62 -14.78
CA ARG A 17 -24.65 -3.40 -15.51
C ARG A 17 -24.06 -4.61 -16.25
N ARG A 18 -22.91 -4.46 -16.90
CA ARG A 18 -22.24 -5.56 -17.62
C ARG A 18 -21.66 -6.62 -16.69
N ASN A 19 -21.29 -6.26 -15.46
CA ASN A 19 -20.70 -7.18 -14.49
C ASN A 19 -21.73 -7.79 -13.54
N ALA A 20 -22.81 -7.08 -13.22
CA ALA A 20 -23.88 -7.58 -12.36
C ALA A 20 -24.56 -8.86 -12.92
N THR A 21 -24.59 -9.01 -14.24
CA THR A 21 -25.16 -10.19 -14.90
C THR A 21 -24.30 -11.45 -14.80
N ARG A 22 -23.06 -11.36 -14.34
CA ARG A 22 -22.08 -12.47 -14.32
C ARG A 22 -21.73 -13.00 -12.93
N GLU A 23 -22.16 -12.34 -11.86
CA GLU A 23 -21.72 -12.70 -10.52
C GLU A 23 -22.76 -13.56 -9.78
N ASN A 24 -22.38 -14.80 -9.52
CA ASN A 24 -23.12 -15.74 -8.63
C ASN A 24 -23.34 -15.16 -7.23
N GLU A 25 -22.48 -14.22 -6.77
CA GLU A 25 -22.60 -13.56 -5.46
C GLU A 25 -23.83 -12.66 -5.37
N VAL A 26 -24.14 -11.90 -6.44
CA VAL A 26 -25.34 -11.04 -6.48
C VAL A 26 -26.60 -11.90 -6.50
N ALA A 27 -26.57 -12.98 -7.28
CA ALA A 27 -27.68 -13.92 -7.34
C ALA A 27 -27.90 -14.67 -6.01
N GLN A 28 -26.85 -14.97 -5.27
CA GLN A 28 -26.92 -15.58 -3.95
C GLN A 28 -27.39 -14.58 -2.87
N ALA A 29 -26.91 -13.33 -2.89
CA ALA A 29 -27.35 -12.29 -1.97
C ALA A 29 -28.83 -11.94 -2.16
N LEU A 30 -29.29 -11.86 -3.41
CA LEU A 30 -30.72 -11.70 -3.75
C LEU A 30 -31.57 -12.86 -3.25
N LYS A 31 -31.09 -14.11 -3.32
CA LYS A 31 -31.77 -15.27 -2.77
C LYS A 31 -31.90 -15.27 -1.25
N ARG A 32 -30.93 -14.63 -0.57
CA ARG A 32 -30.92 -14.47 0.92
C ARG A 32 -31.80 -13.34 1.43
N ASN A 33 -32.39 -12.56 0.56
CA ASN A 33 -33.25 -11.42 0.92
C ASN A 33 -32.53 -10.35 1.77
N ASP A 34 -31.24 -10.11 1.48
CA ASP A 34 -30.35 -9.21 2.22
C ASP A 34 -30.62 -7.69 1.93
N GLY A 35 -31.85 -7.30 1.63
CA GLY A 35 -32.22 -5.92 1.32
C GLY A 35 -31.76 -5.41 -0.05
N LEU A 36 -31.36 -6.31 -0.95
CA LEU A 36 -31.02 -6.00 -2.34
C LEU A 36 -32.27 -6.00 -3.21
N THR A 37 -32.44 -4.97 -4.04
CA THR A 37 -33.53 -4.83 -4.99
C THR A 37 -33.01 -4.69 -6.41
N TRP A 38 -33.74 -5.27 -7.38
CA TRP A 38 -33.49 -5.07 -8.81
C TRP A 38 -34.41 -3.97 -9.35
N GLU A 39 -33.83 -3.09 -10.16
CA GLU A 39 -34.64 -2.19 -10.99
C GLU A 39 -34.59 -2.63 -12.47
N GLU A 40 -35.52 -2.11 -13.28
CA GLU A 40 -35.67 -2.44 -14.71
C GLU A 40 -34.37 -2.28 -15.51
N ASP A 41 -33.45 -1.44 -15.03
CA ASP A 41 -32.17 -1.12 -15.62
C ASP A 41 -31.06 -2.17 -15.41
N ARG A 42 -31.32 -3.31 -14.82
CA ARG A 42 -30.34 -4.35 -14.44
C ARG A 42 -29.24 -3.85 -13.48
N VAL A 43 -29.54 -2.87 -12.68
CA VAL A 43 -28.69 -2.39 -11.58
C VAL A 43 -29.26 -2.92 -10.28
N VAL A 44 -28.40 -3.44 -9.43
CA VAL A 44 -28.80 -3.89 -8.10
C VAL A 44 -28.60 -2.75 -7.12
N TYR A 45 -29.55 -2.55 -6.25
CA TYR A 45 -29.51 -1.53 -5.22
C TYR A 45 -29.57 -2.13 -3.83
N MET A 46 -28.89 -1.51 -2.89
CA MET A 46 -28.97 -1.75 -1.47
C MET A 46 -29.42 -0.45 -0.80
N GLU A 47 -30.68 -0.42 -0.30
CA GLU A 47 -31.25 0.78 0.35
C GLU A 47 -31.01 2.06 -0.49
N GLU A 48 -31.46 2.09 -1.72
CA GLU A 48 -31.32 3.20 -2.69
C GLU A 48 -29.86 3.48 -3.16
N ARG A 49 -28.88 2.71 -2.71
CA ARG A 49 -27.48 2.83 -3.13
C ARG A 49 -27.14 1.77 -4.16
N VAL A 50 -26.40 2.16 -5.18
CA VAL A 50 -25.95 1.24 -6.22
C VAL A 50 -25.02 0.19 -5.63
N TYR A 51 -25.39 -1.08 -5.73
CA TYR A 51 -24.51 -2.19 -5.40
C TYR A 51 -23.35 -2.28 -6.39
N VAL A 52 -22.11 -2.26 -5.89
CA VAL A 52 -20.92 -2.42 -6.71
C VAL A 52 -20.41 -3.86 -6.57
N PRO A 53 -20.40 -4.63 -7.68
CA PRO A 53 -19.92 -6.00 -7.65
C PRO A 53 -18.43 -6.09 -7.26
N ASN A 54 -17.96 -7.27 -6.85
CA ASN A 54 -16.59 -7.49 -6.40
C ASN A 54 -15.58 -7.48 -7.56
N ASN A 55 -15.61 -6.39 -8.34
CA ASN A 55 -14.73 -6.17 -9.47
C ASN A 55 -13.71 -5.06 -9.11
N LYS A 56 -12.44 -5.44 -8.97
CA LYS A 56 -11.35 -4.55 -8.59
C LYS A 56 -11.28 -3.31 -9.50
N LYS A 57 -11.40 -3.47 -10.81
CA LYS A 57 -11.31 -2.34 -11.78
C LYS A 57 -12.44 -1.32 -11.60
N ILE A 58 -13.66 -1.79 -11.28
CA ILE A 58 -14.80 -0.89 -11.05
C ILE A 58 -14.63 -0.15 -9.73
N LYS A 59 -14.29 -0.86 -8.66
CA LYS A 59 -14.02 -0.26 -7.35
C LYS A 59 -12.90 0.77 -7.41
N GLU A 60 -11.77 0.44 -8.03
CA GLU A 60 -10.65 1.38 -8.25
C GLU A 60 -11.05 2.61 -9.05
N LYS A 61 -11.88 2.46 -10.09
CA LYS A 61 -12.38 3.61 -10.85
C LYS A 61 -13.22 4.53 -9.98
N ILE A 62 -14.16 3.97 -9.19
CA ILE A 62 -15.01 4.74 -8.27
C ILE A 62 -14.15 5.46 -7.23
N LEU A 63 -13.20 4.75 -6.59
CA LEU A 63 -12.30 5.31 -5.59
C LEU A 63 -11.47 6.45 -6.18
N ARG A 64 -10.88 6.26 -7.36
CA ARG A 64 -10.08 7.27 -8.05
C ARG A 64 -10.88 8.51 -8.41
N GLU A 65 -12.09 8.37 -8.95
CA GLU A 65 -12.93 9.52 -9.30
C GLU A 65 -13.36 10.34 -8.08
N ASN A 66 -13.55 9.68 -6.93
CA ASN A 66 -13.97 10.32 -5.68
C ASN A 66 -12.80 10.70 -4.74
N HIS A 67 -11.55 10.45 -5.16
CA HIS A 67 -10.37 10.84 -4.39
C HIS A 67 -9.42 11.72 -5.20
N ASP A 68 -8.99 11.26 -6.39
CA ASP A 68 -7.90 11.88 -7.14
C ASP A 68 -8.38 12.99 -8.09
N SER A 69 -9.69 13.13 -8.29
CA SER A 69 -10.18 14.16 -9.21
C SER A 69 -9.93 15.56 -8.65
N VAL A 70 -9.56 16.50 -9.52
CA VAL A 70 -9.26 17.90 -9.17
C VAL A 70 -10.41 18.55 -8.38
N ASN A 71 -11.65 18.21 -8.72
CA ASN A 71 -12.84 18.78 -8.09
C ASN A 71 -13.07 18.27 -6.65
N VAL A 72 -12.49 17.13 -6.29
CA VAL A 72 -12.68 16.49 -4.98
C VAL A 72 -11.50 16.75 -4.04
N GLY A 73 -10.29 16.91 -4.59
CA GLY A 73 -9.13 17.42 -3.87
C GLY A 73 -8.61 16.49 -2.78
N HIS A 74 -8.50 15.19 -3.05
CA HIS A 74 -7.92 14.20 -2.15
C HIS A 74 -8.55 14.19 -0.74
N PRO A 75 -9.86 13.89 -0.57
CA PRO A 75 -10.52 13.88 0.73
C PRO A 75 -9.91 12.82 1.66
N GLY A 76 -9.98 13.07 2.97
CA GLY A 76 -9.62 12.06 3.98
C GLY A 76 -10.61 10.89 4.00
N GLN A 77 -10.25 9.82 4.72
CA GLN A 77 -11.03 8.57 4.78
C GLN A 77 -12.49 8.80 5.17
N HIS A 78 -12.75 9.62 6.19
CA HIS A 78 -14.09 9.88 6.69
C HIS A 78 -14.95 10.59 5.65
N ARG A 79 -14.45 11.71 5.10
CA ARG A 79 -15.17 12.48 4.09
C ARG A 79 -15.40 11.68 2.80
N MET A 80 -14.43 10.87 2.39
CA MET A 80 -14.57 9.99 1.22
C MET A 80 -15.64 8.92 1.46
N LEU A 81 -15.68 8.34 2.67
CA LEU A 81 -16.70 7.37 3.05
C LEU A 81 -18.11 7.97 3.01
N GLU A 82 -18.29 9.18 3.53
CA GLU A 82 -19.58 9.89 3.48
C GLU A 82 -20.02 10.16 2.04
N LEU A 83 -19.10 10.60 1.19
CA LEU A 83 -19.39 10.84 -0.23
C LEU A 83 -19.82 9.59 -0.96
N LEU A 84 -19.10 8.48 -0.75
CA LEU A 84 -19.38 7.22 -1.43
C LEU A 84 -20.64 6.53 -0.90
N LYS A 85 -20.89 6.56 0.40
CA LYS A 85 -22.10 5.98 1.02
C LYS A 85 -23.41 6.58 0.51
N ARG A 86 -23.39 7.75 -0.04
CA ARG A 86 -24.60 8.38 -0.61
C ARG A 86 -25.11 7.67 -1.85
N ASN A 87 -24.20 7.11 -2.64
CA ASN A 87 -24.51 6.61 -3.98
C ASN A 87 -24.13 5.14 -4.19
N TYR A 88 -23.16 4.62 -3.43
CA TYR A 88 -22.58 3.31 -3.65
C TYR A 88 -22.55 2.47 -2.37
N TRP A 89 -22.68 1.17 -2.56
CA TRP A 89 -22.52 0.20 -1.50
C TRP A 89 -21.84 -1.09 -2.02
N TRP A 90 -20.89 -1.62 -1.25
CA TRP A 90 -20.30 -2.95 -1.42
C TRP A 90 -19.72 -3.46 -0.09
N PRO A 91 -19.62 -4.80 0.10
CA PRO A 91 -18.98 -5.37 1.27
C PRO A 91 -17.51 -4.91 1.35
N GLY A 92 -17.07 -4.40 2.51
CA GLY A 92 -15.70 -3.92 2.70
C GLY A 92 -15.42 -2.52 2.13
N LEU A 93 -16.46 -1.70 1.84
CA LEU A 93 -16.31 -0.33 1.35
C LEU A 93 -15.38 0.52 2.24
N LYS A 94 -15.54 0.44 3.56
CA LYS A 94 -14.74 1.23 4.51
C LYS A 94 -13.26 0.85 4.49
N GLU A 95 -12.98 -0.43 4.41
CA GLU A 95 -11.64 -1.01 4.36
C GLU A 95 -10.93 -0.65 3.05
N ASP A 96 -11.65 -0.73 1.93
CA ASP A 96 -11.13 -0.36 0.61
C ASP A 96 -10.79 1.12 0.55
N ILE A 97 -11.65 2.01 1.09
CA ILE A 97 -11.38 3.44 1.19
C ILE A 97 -10.16 3.70 2.07
N LYS A 98 -10.08 3.06 3.25
CA LYS A 98 -8.93 3.19 4.16
C LYS A 98 -7.62 2.85 3.44
N ARG A 99 -7.59 1.70 2.78
CA ARG A 99 -6.42 1.22 2.02
C ARG A 99 -6.05 2.19 0.89
N TYR A 100 -7.04 2.66 0.14
CA TYR A 100 -6.83 3.58 -0.97
C TYR A 100 -6.24 4.92 -0.53
N VAL A 101 -6.81 5.54 0.50
CA VAL A 101 -6.35 6.84 1.02
C VAL A 101 -4.97 6.72 1.68
N GLN A 102 -4.69 5.62 2.39
CA GLN A 102 -3.38 5.36 2.99
C GLN A 102 -2.30 5.12 1.93
N GLY A 103 -2.64 4.51 0.79
CA GLY A 103 -1.73 4.31 -0.33
C GLY A 103 -1.56 5.54 -1.24
N CYS A 104 -2.28 6.61 -1.02
CA CYS A 104 -2.18 7.81 -1.86
C CYS A 104 -0.94 8.64 -1.53
N PHE A 105 0.03 8.65 -2.45
CA PHE A 105 1.30 9.37 -2.30
C PHE A 105 1.11 10.86 -2.00
N LYS A 106 0.24 11.54 -2.75
CA LYS A 106 -0.06 12.96 -2.52
C LYS A 106 -0.62 13.23 -1.13
N CYS A 107 -1.50 12.35 -0.63
CA CYS A 107 -2.02 12.48 0.72
C CYS A 107 -0.94 12.27 1.77
N GLN A 108 -0.04 11.31 1.57
CA GLN A 108 1.03 11.04 2.51
C GLN A 108 2.05 12.18 2.58
N GLN A 109 2.35 12.81 1.46
CA GLN A 109 3.28 13.93 1.44
C GLN A 109 2.70 15.24 1.98
N ASN A 110 1.43 15.55 1.64
CA ASN A 110 0.90 16.89 1.84
C ASN A 110 -0.04 17.03 3.04
N LYS A 111 -0.53 15.92 3.62
CA LYS A 111 -1.42 16.00 4.78
C LYS A 111 -0.64 15.90 6.07
N VAL A 112 -0.98 16.78 7.01
CA VAL A 112 -0.44 16.74 8.38
C VAL A 112 -0.84 15.41 9.02
N GLN A 113 0.15 14.71 9.54
CA GLN A 113 -0.08 13.49 10.32
C GLN A 113 -0.38 13.87 11.77
N HIS A 114 -1.59 13.54 12.24
CA HIS A 114 -2.00 13.72 13.63
C HIS A 114 -1.55 12.54 14.53
N GLN A 115 -0.47 11.87 14.16
CA GLN A 115 0.13 10.85 15.01
C GLN A 115 0.91 11.51 16.15
N ARG A 116 1.03 10.81 17.27
CA ARG A 116 1.95 11.24 18.33
C ARG A 116 3.35 11.37 17.74
N LYS A 117 4.09 12.38 18.18
CA LYS A 117 5.50 12.52 17.83
C LYS A 117 6.20 11.19 18.13
N ALA A 118 7.11 10.78 17.26
CA ALA A 118 7.97 9.64 17.55
C ALA A 118 8.66 9.89 18.90
N GLY A 119 8.79 8.85 19.71
CA GLY A 119 9.55 8.94 20.97
C GLY A 119 10.99 9.37 20.72
N GLU A 120 11.68 9.74 21.76
CA GLU A 120 13.10 10.04 21.69
C GLU A 120 13.87 8.80 21.23
N LEU A 121 14.98 9.03 20.55
CA LEU A 121 15.87 7.98 20.12
C LEU A 121 16.53 7.35 21.37
N HIS A 122 16.29 6.06 21.57
CA HIS A 122 17.02 5.32 22.60
C HIS A 122 18.34 4.83 22.00
N PRO A 123 19.49 5.38 22.43
CA PRO A 123 20.78 4.93 21.93
C PRO A 123 21.02 3.47 22.34
N LEU A 124 21.71 2.73 21.49
CA LEU A 124 22.17 1.40 21.84
C LEU A 124 23.21 1.52 22.97
N GLU A 125 23.26 0.51 23.82
CA GLU A 125 24.27 0.43 24.88
C GLU A 125 25.69 0.51 24.30
N ILE A 126 26.60 1.13 25.05
CA ILE A 126 27.98 1.23 24.62
C ILE A 126 28.70 -0.07 25.01
N PRO A 127 29.34 -0.77 24.06
CA PRO A 127 30.10 -1.97 24.35
C PRO A 127 31.20 -1.68 25.40
N GLN A 128 31.52 -2.66 26.20
CA GLN A 128 32.53 -2.52 27.30
C GLN A 128 33.95 -2.81 26.82
N GLY A 129 34.12 -3.38 25.62
CA GLY A 129 35.42 -3.72 25.06
C GLY A 129 35.42 -3.87 23.54
N PRO A 130 36.64 -3.94 22.96
CA PRO A 130 36.80 -4.13 21.52
C PRO A 130 36.17 -5.43 21.03
N TRP A 131 35.55 -5.39 19.84
CA TRP A 131 34.98 -6.52 19.13
C TRP A 131 33.84 -7.28 19.82
N GLN A 132 33.30 -6.74 20.92
CA GLN A 132 32.12 -7.30 21.58
C GLN A 132 30.84 -7.06 20.80
N GLU A 133 30.76 -5.92 20.14
CA GLU A 133 29.64 -5.58 19.28
C GLU A 133 30.13 -4.95 17.98
N ILE A 134 29.64 -5.46 16.88
CA ILE A 134 30.00 -5.00 15.55
C ILE A 134 28.79 -4.49 14.80
N SER A 135 29.02 -3.63 13.83
CA SER A 135 28.07 -3.30 12.77
C SER A 135 28.61 -3.76 11.43
N ILE A 136 27.75 -4.35 10.61
CA ILE A 136 28.10 -4.85 9.29
C ILE A 136 27.26 -4.09 8.26
N ASP A 137 27.93 -3.63 7.19
CA ASP A 137 27.30 -3.00 6.05
C ASP A 137 27.88 -3.57 4.76
N ILE A 138 27.09 -3.52 3.67
CA ILE A 138 27.50 -4.04 2.37
C ILE A 138 27.33 -2.96 1.31
N ILE A 139 28.44 -2.57 0.71
CA ILE A 139 28.49 -1.60 -0.38
C ILE A 139 28.39 -2.34 -1.71
N ARG A 140 27.33 -2.14 -2.45
CA ARG A 140 27.06 -2.76 -3.75
C ARG A 140 26.07 -1.94 -4.58
N PRO A 141 26.05 -2.01 -5.94
CA PRO A 141 27.07 -2.67 -6.77
C PRO A 141 28.29 -1.77 -6.96
N LEU A 142 29.46 -2.38 -7.08
CA LEU A 142 30.70 -1.72 -7.44
C LEU A 142 31.18 -2.21 -8.82
N PRO A 143 32.04 -1.45 -9.53
CA PRO A 143 32.72 -1.95 -10.73
C PRO A 143 33.50 -3.22 -10.41
N LYS A 144 33.42 -4.21 -11.28
CA LYS A 144 34.14 -5.49 -11.09
C LYS A 144 35.65 -5.28 -11.08
N SER A 145 36.30 -5.77 -10.04
CA SER A 145 37.74 -5.83 -9.90
C SER A 145 38.13 -7.23 -9.39
N ASN A 146 39.00 -7.94 -10.09
CA ASN A 146 39.43 -9.32 -9.78
C ASN A 146 38.27 -10.28 -9.47
N GLY A 147 37.15 -10.12 -10.19
CA GLY A 147 35.94 -10.95 -10.00
C GLY A 147 35.02 -10.52 -8.87
N MET A 148 35.41 -9.56 -8.04
CA MET A 148 34.61 -8.99 -6.95
C MET A 148 33.88 -7.74 -7.41
N ASP A 149 32.66 -7.50 -6.87
CA ASP A 149 31.80 -6.36 -7.21
C ASP A 149 31.05 -5.77 -5.99
N ALA A 150 31.49 -6.16 -4.79
CA ALA A 150 30.97 -5.64 -3.54
C ALA A 150 32.04 -5.64 -2.45
N ILE A 151 31.82 -4.86 -1.41
CA ILE A 151 32.67 -4.79 -0.21
C ILE A 151 31.79 -4.95 1.02
N VAL A 152 32.16 -5.86 1.91
CA VAL A 152 31.61 -5.89 3.26
C VAL A 152 32.46 -5.00 4.17
N VAL A 153 31.79 -4.18 4.95
CA VAL A 153 32.37 -3.27 5.94
C VAL A 153 31.98 -3.77 7.31
N ILE A 154 32.96 -4.14 8.13
CA ILE A 154 32.72 -4.56 9.51
C ILE A 154 33.35 -3.51 10.42
N VAL A 155 32.55 -2.92 11.29
CA VAL A 155 32.98 -1.85 12.17
C VAL A 155 32.81 -2.30 13.62
N ASP A 156 33.87 -2.26 14.40
CA ASP A 156 33.79 -2.39 15.85
C ASP A 156 33.10 -1.17 16.45
N ARG A 157 32.02 -1.40 17.21
CA ARG A 157 31.24 -0.31 17.79
C ARG A 157 31.97 0.43 18.90
N PHE A 158 32.92 -0.21 19.57
CA PHE A 158 33.70 0.38 20.68
C PHE A 158 34.84 1.25 20.15
N THR A 159 35.78 0.66 19.41
CA THR A 159 36.99 1.35 18.94
C THR A 159 36.81 2.15 17.65
N LYS A 160 35.75 1.86 16.91
CA LYS A 160 35.49 2.36 15.55
C LYS A 160 36.48 1.83 14.50
N MET A 161 37.25 0.82 14.83
CA MET A 161 38.08 0.12 13.85
C MET A 161 37.23 -0.51 12.77
N ILE A 162 37.76 -0.47 11.53
CA ILE A 162 37.05 -0.95 10.35
C ILE A 162 37.85 -2.10 9.74
N HIS A 163 37.18 -3.17 9.40
CA HIS A 163 37.68 -4.24 8.56
C HIS A 163 36.89 -4.24 7.24
N LEU A 164 37.63 -4.29 6.12
CA LEU A 164 37.05 -4.29 4.76
C LEU A 164 37.43 -5.56 4.05
N GLU A 165 36.45 -6.26 3.46
CA GLU A 165 36.69 -7.46 2.69
C GLU A 165 35.94 -7.40 1.35
N ALA A 166 36.67 -7.73 0.26
CA ALA A 166 36.07 -7.77 -1.06
C ALA A 166 35.25 -9.04 -1.24
N MET A 167 34.07 -8.91 -1.85
CA MET A 167 33.19 -10.06 -2.09
C MET A 167 32.40 -9.90 -3.39
N THR A 168 31.66 -10.94 -3.76
CA THR A 168 30.69 -10.86 -4.85
C THR A 168 29.31 -10.49 -4.34
N THR A 169 28.54 -9.77 -5.13
CA THR A 169 27.14 -9.41 -4.80
C THR A 169 26.27 -10.63 -4.49
N ASN A 170 26.59 -11.81 -5.05
CA ASN A 170 25.84 -13.04 -4.89
C ASN A 170 26.34 -13.94 -3.74
N ILE A 171 27.11 -13.39 -2.78
CA ILE A 171 27.58 -14.16 -1.64
C ILE A 171 26.41 -14.68 -0.80
N SER A 172 26.50 -15.90 -0.32
CA SER A 172 25.52 -16.48 0.60
C SER A 172 25.72 -15.96 2.05
N SER A 173 24.70 -16.11 2.88
CA SER A 173 24.82 -15.76 4.31
C SER A 173 25.95 -16.52 5.01
N GLU A 174 26.17 -17.80 4.64
CA GLU A 174 27.27 -18.63 5.14
C GLU A 174 28.63 -18.06 4.71
N GLY A 175 28.72 -17.51 3.48
CA GLY A 175 29.90 -16.83 2.99
C GLY A 175 30.24 -15.59 3.82
N ILE A 176 29.26 -14.80 4.19
CA ILE A 176 29.44 -13.62 5.06
C ILE A 176 29.91 -14.05 6.46
N VAL A 177 29.30 -15.10 7.03
CA VAL A 177 29.71 -15.66 8.32
C VAL A 177 31.15 -16.16 8.28
N LYS A 178 31.57 -16.77 7.16
CA LYS A 178 32.96 -17.19 6.98
C LYS A 178 33.93 -16.02 6.97
N ILE A 179 33.62 -14.96 6.23
CA ILE A 179 34.41 -13.72 6.20
C ILE A 179 34.58 -13.17 7.64
N TYR A 180 33.50 -13.11 8.40
CA TYR A 180 33.52 -12.66 9.78
C TYR A 180 34.44 -13.53 10.66
N ARG A 181 34.23 -14.84 10.65
CA ARG A 181 35.01 -15.77 11.48
C ARG A 181 36.50 -15.78 11.16
N ASP A 182 36.85 -15.63 9.86
CA ASP A 182 38.25 -15.78 9.41
C ASP A 182 39.04 -14.46 9.60
N ASN A 183 38.38 -13.32 9.88
CA ASN A 183 39.01 -11.99 9.94
C ASN A 183 38.81 -11.26 11.31
N ILE A 184 37.94 -11.79 12.19
CA ILE A 184 37.63 -11.22 13.50
C ILE A 184 37.67 -12.31 14.57
#